data_5394b535351f6927102aaf8e523a28ea
#
_entry.id   5394b535351f6927102aaf8e523a28ea
#
_cell.length_a   1.000
_cell.length_b   1.000
_cell.length_c   1.000
_cell.angle_alpha   90.00
_cell.angle_beta   90.00
_cell.angle_gamma   90.00
#
_symmetry.space_group_name_H-M   'P 1'
#
loop_
_entity.id
_entity.type
_entity.pdbx_description
1 polymer ?
#
loop_
_entity_poly.entity_id
_entity_poly.type
_entity_poly.pdbx_seq_one_letter_code
_entity_poly.pdbx_strand_id
1 'polypeptide(L)'
;MGRLLLASNEFGDNYTSAYDCGKFLKEIYQICSGTTQTPSLLHAEEMYSLLKQQQRTNKIPAALPEGVSVANKTGELSNVENDAGILYNAQGGNDLVIVFLSQNLSSPGEAQNTIAQLSRSIYLYYND
;
A
#
# COMPACT_ATOMS: atom_id res chain seq x y z
N MET A 1 5.76 -16.89 -3.36
CA MET A 1 4.98 -16.32 -2.24
C MET A 1 4.36 -17.48 -1.47
N GLY A 2 4.59 -17.64 -0.24
CA GLY A 2 4.06 -18.81 0.47
C GLY A 2 4.55 -19.03 1.88
N ARG A 3 5.02 -17.98 2.57
CA ARG A 3 5.30 -18.14 4.00
C ARG A 3 4.07 -17.79 4.81
N LEU A 4 3.62 -18.75 5.58
CA LEU A 4 2.58 -18.52 6.58
C LEU A 4 3.13 -17.59 7.67
N LEU A 5 2.38 -16.57 8.03
CA LEU A 5 2.74 -15.60 9.06
C LEU A 5 3.12 -16.23 10.41
N LEU A 6 2.61 -17.42 10.70
CA LEU A 6 2.85 -18.14 11.94
C LEU A 6 4.13 -18.97 11.96
N ALA A 7 4.86 -19.01 10.87
CA ALA A 7 6.04 -19.86 10.70
C ALA A 7 7.37 -19.09 10.75
N SER A 8 7.38 -17.84 11.23
CA SER A 8 8.55 -16.98 11.21
C SER A 8 9.76 -17.58 11.95
N ASN A 9 9.51 -18.30 13.05
CA ASN A 9 10.58 -18.93 13.83
C ASN A 9 11.17 -20.16 13.13
N GLU A 10 10.40 -20.85 12.32
CA GLU A 10 10.81 -22.05 11.59
C GLU A 10 11.44 -21.71 10.23
N PHE A 11 10.89 -20.71 9.54
CA PHE A 11 11.29 -20.35 8.18
C PHE A 11 12.02 -19.01 8.08
N GLY A 12 12.27 -18.34 9.19
CA GLY A 12 12.84 -17.01 9.26
C GLY A 12 11.85 -15.92 8.89
N ASP A 13 12.36 -14.70 8.68
CA ASP A 13 11.54 -13.53 8.36
C ASP A 13 10.87 -13.67 7.00
N ASN A 14 9.69 -13.06 6.87
CA ASN A 14 9.01 -12.92 5.59
C ASN A 14 9.67 -11.81 4.77
N TYR A 15 10.07 -12.13 3.55
CA TYR A 15 10.65 -11.18 2.61
C TYR A 15 9.74 -10.97 1.41
N THR A 16 9.68 -9.73 0.94
CA THR A 16 8.99 -9.35 -0.27
C THR A 16 9.72 -8.21 -0.96
N SER A 17 9.23 -7.78 -2.12
CA SER A 17 9.70 -6.60 -2.82
C SER A 17 8.57 -5.60 -3.01
N ALA A 18 8.91 -4.33 -3.20
CA ALA A 18 7.91 -3.32 -3.53
C ALA A 18 7.17 -3.67 -4.83
N TYR A 19 7.86 -4.27 -5.79
CA TYR A 19 7.27 -4.73 -7.04
C TYR A 19 6.19 -5.82 -6.82
N ASP A 20 6.48 -6.82 -5.99
CA ASP A 20 5.54 -7.91 -5.73
C ASP A 20 4.31 -7.42 -4.95
N CYS A 21 4.51 -6.56 -3.94
CA CYS A 21 3.43 -5.92 -3.23
C CYS A 21 2.56 -5.08 -4.18
N GLY A 22 3.19 -4.31 -5.06
CA GLY A 22 2.49 -3.49 -6.05
C GLY A 22 1.68 -4.31 -7.04
N LYS A 23 2.23 -5.42 -7.53
CA LYS A 23 1.49 -6.36 -8.39
C LYS A 23 0.26 -6.92 -7.68
N PHE A 24 0.40 -7.33 -6.43
CA PHE A 24 -0.69 -7.88 -5.66
C PHE A 24 -1.82 -6.85 -5.46
N LEU A 25 -1.48 -5.63 -5.08
CA LEU A 25 -2.46 -4.55 -4.92
C LEU A 25 -3.13 -4.17 -6.25
N LYS A 26 -2.36 -4.13 -7.33
CA LYS A 26 -2.89 -3.87 -8.66
C LYS A 26 -3.90 -4.93 -9.06
N GLU A 27 -3.64 -6.20 -8.77
CA GLU A 27 -4.55 -7.30 -9.07
C GLU A 27 -5.85 -7.18 -8.27
N ILE A 28 -5.78 -6.88 -6.97
CA ILE A 28 -6.96 -6.59 -6.15
C ILE A 28 -7.78 -5.47 -6.79
N TYR A 29 -7.14 -4.35 -7.14
CA TYR A 29 -7.79 -3.20 -7.75
C TYR A 29 -8.46 -3.55 -9.08
N GLN A 30 -7.78 -4.27 -9.95
CA GLN A 30 -8.29 -4.64 -11.28
C GLN A 30 -9.49 -5.59 -11.19
N ILE A 31 -9.49 -6.52 -10.26
CA ILE A 31 -10.64 -7.40 -10.01
C ILE A 31 -11.83 -6.57 -9.53
N CYS A 32 -11.62 -5.71 -8.53
CA CYS A 32 -12.69 -4.91 -7.94
C CYS A 32 -13.24 -3.82 -8.89
N SER A 33 -12.42 -3.33 -9.81
CA SER A 33 -12.83 -2.37 -10.85
C SER A 33 -13.42 -3.02 -12.10
N GLY A 34 -13.43 -4.36 -12.17
CA GLY A 34 -13.94 -5.10 -13.32
C GLY A 34 -13.08 -5.03 -14.57
N THR A 35 -11.80 -4.64 -14.44
CA THR A 35 -10.88 -4.55 -15.59
C THR A 35 -10.18 -5.86 -15.91
N THR A 36 -10.34 -6.88 -15.09
CA THR A 36 -9.88 -8.25 -15.38
C THR A 36 -11.05 -9.21 -15.46
N GLN A 37 -11.00 -10.11 -16.44
CA GLN A 37 -12.04 -11.10 -16.68
C GLN A 37 -11.80 -12.41 -15.93
N THR A 38 -10.57 -12.67 -15.52
CA THR A 38 -10.19 -13.92 -14.84
C THR A 38 -9.70 -13.59 -13.43
N PRO A 39 -10.58 -13.59 -12.43
CA PRO A 39 -10.17 -13.33 -11.05
C PRO A 39 -9.23 -14.43 -10.56
N SER A 40 -8.01 -14.07 -10.23
CA SER A 40 -7.03 -14.97 -9.63
C SER A 40 -7.09 -14.96 -8.09
N LEU A 41 -7.82 -13.99 -7.50
CA LEU A 41 -8.03 -13.85 -6.06
C LEU A 41 -9.52 -13.94 -5.74
N LEU A 42 -9.92 -15.00 -5.02
CA LEU A 42 -11.33 -15.25 -4.69
C LEU A 42 -11.94 -14.20 -3.75
N HIS A 43 -11.13 -13.57 -2.93
CA HIS A 43 -11.59 -12.63 -1.89
C HIS A 43 -11.08 -11.19 -2.13
N ALA A 44 -10.88 -10.81 -3.37
CA ALA A 44 -10.34 -9.48 -3.71
C ALA A 44 -11.19 -8.34 -3.15
N GLU A 45 -12.52 -8.43 -3.22
CA GLU A 45 -13.43 -7.41 -2.70
C GLU A 45 -13.32 -7.28 -1.17
N GLU A 46 -13.22 -8.39 -0.46
CA GLU A 46 -13.02 -8.40 0.99
C GLU A 46 -11.67 -7.79 1.36
N MET A 47 -10.62 -8.17 0.64
CA MET A 47 -9.27 -7.61 0.81
C MET A 47 -9.26 -6.09 0.59
N TYR A 48 -9.89 -5.63 -0.48
CA TYR A 48 -9.99 -4.20 -0.78
C TYR A 48 -10.76 -3.44 0.30
N SER A 49 -11.88 -4.01 0.76
CA SER A 49 -12.67 -3.44 1.86
C SER A 49 -11.86 -3.32 3.15
N LEU A 50 -11.08 -4.33 3.51
CA LEU A 50 -10.21 -4.30 4.68
C LEU A 50 -9.12 -3.23 4.55
N LEU A 51 -8.49 -3.11 3.38
CA LEU A 51 -7.48 -2.10 3.11
C LEU A 51 -8.03 -0.67 3.26
N LYS A 52 -9.28 -0.44 2.86
CA LYS A 52 -9.99 0.84 3.03
C LYS A 52 -10.22 1.22 4.48
N GLN A 53 -10.20 0.27 5.39
CA GLN A 53 -10.46 0.49 6.82
C GLN A 53 -9.18 0.75 7.62
N GLN A 54 -8.04 0.93 6.98
CA GLN A 54 -6.77 1.23 7.67
C GLN A 54 -6.90 2.49 8.54
N GLN A 55 -6.54 2.36 9.81
CA GLN A 55 -6.64 3.44 10.79
C GLN A 55 -5.32 4.22 10.97
N ARG A 56 -4.19 3.65 10.55
CA ARG A 56 -2.90 4.31 10.61
C ARG A 56 -2.69 5.15 9.36
N THR A 57 -2.71 6.48 9.53
CA THR A 57 -2.74 7.44 8.43
C THR A 57 -1.50 8.34 8.37
N ASN A 58 -0.44 7.97 9.09
CA ASN A 58 0.75 8.80 9.27
C ASN A 58 1.81 8.67 8.15
N LYS A 59 1.56 7.86 7.13
CA LYS A 59 2.47 7.66 5.98
C LYS A 59 1.81 8.06 4.67
N ILE A 60 1.46 7.14 3.79
CA ILE A 60 0.87 7.47 2.47
C ILE A 60 -0.28 8.49 2.59
N PRO A 61 -1.28 8.29 3.45
CA PRO A 61 -2.41 9.22 3.51
C PRO A 61 -2.09 10.63 4.04
N ALA A 62 -0.99 10.78 4.81
CA ALA A 62 -0.80 11.93 5.69
C ALA A 62 -0.74 13.30 4.99
N ALA A 63 -0.28 13.35 3.73
CA ALA A 63 -0.09 14.61 3.02
C ALA A 63 -0.85 14.69 1.68
N LEU A 64 -1.72 13.73 1.39
CA LEU A 64 -2.48 13.71 0.14
C LEU A 64 -3.47 14.88 0.06
N PRO A 65 -3.80 15.33 -1.17
CA PRO A 65 -4.82 16.35 -1.36
C PRO A 65 -6.19 15.91 -0.82
N GLU A 66 -7.01 16.89 -0.49
CA GLU A 66 -8.40 16.64 -0.08
C GLU A 66 -9.16 15.85 -1.16
N GLY A 67 -9.99 14.92 -0.73
CA GLY A 67 -10.79 14.06 -1.62
C GLY A 67 -10.08 12.79 -2.07
N VAL A 68 -8.76 12.67 -1.87
CA VAL A 68 -8.03 11.45 -2.18
C VAL A 68 -8.16 10.46 -1.02
N SER A 69 -8.58 9.26 -1.34
CA SER A 69 -8.70 8.15 -0.39
C SER A 69 -7.62 7.12 -0.62
N VAL A 70 -7.31 6.36 0.42
CA VAL A 70 -6.27 5.33 0.37
C VAL A 70 -6.79 4.03 0.96
N ALA A 71 -6.57 2.96 0.23
CA ALA A 71 -6.72 1.59 0.72
C ALA A 71 -5.30 1.04 0.91
N ASN A 72 -4.83 0.93 2.17
CA ASN A 72 -3.43 0.62 2.44
C ASN A 72 -3.22 -0.37 3.58
N LYS A 73 -2.03 -0.95 3.60
CA LYS A 73 -1.51 -1.79 4.69
C LYS A 73 -0.16 -1.26 5.11
N THR A 74 -0.06 -0.88 6.37
CA THR A 74 1.17 -0.44 7.01
C THR A 74 1.97 -1.60 7.59
N GLY A 75 3.25 -1.38 7.85
CA GLY A 75 4.11 -2.31 8.58
C GLY A 75 5.22 -1.54 9.29
N GLU A 76 5.38 -1.78 10.57
CA GLU A 76 6.34 -1.07 11.41
C GLU A 76 7.17 -2.03 12.27
N LEU A 77 8.46 -1.76 12.33
CA LEU A 77 9.40 -2.29 13.32
C LEU A 77 10.23 -1.12 13.86
N SER A 78 11.11 -1.36 14.80
CA SER A 78 11.94 -0.31 15.40
C SER A 78 12.77 0.48 14.37
N ASN A 79 13.12 -0.15 13.27
CA ASN A 79 13.95 0.41 12.19
C ASN A 79 13.32 0.22 10.80
N VAL A 80 12.01 -0.01 10.73
CA VAL A 80 11.26 -0.26 9.50
C VAL A 80 9.97 0.54 9.51
N GLU A 81 9.72 1.25 8.44
CA GLU A 81 8.46 1.93 8.15
C GLU A 81 8.01 1.58 6.73
N ASN A 82 6.99 0.77 6.62
CA ASN A 82 6.44 0.32 5.36
C ASN A 82 5.00 0.81 5.19
N ASP A 83 4.61 1.08 3.96
CA ASP A 83 3.23 1.33 3.58
C ASP A 83 3.02 0.95 2.11
N ALA A 84 1.92 0.28 1.84
CA ALA A 84 1.55 -0.16 0.50
C ALA A 84 0.08 0.13 0.28
N GLY A 85 -0.26 0.89 -0.75
CA GLY A 85 -1.63 1.37 -0.90
C GLY A 85 -2.08 1.61 -2.33
N ILE A 86 -3.40 1.61 -2.45
CA ILE A 86 -4.14 2.03 -3.63
C ILE A 86 -4.73 3.41 -3.32
N LEU A 87 -4.36 4.41 -4.11
CA LEU A 87 -4.86 5.77 -4.02
C LEU A 87 -5.97 5.94 -5.05
N TYR A 88 -7.11 6.48 -4.62
CA TYR A 88 -8.26 6.67 -5.49
C TYR A 88 -9.02 7.95 -5.10
N ASN A 89 -9.72 8.53 -6.08
CA ASN A 89 -10.54 9.69 -5.86
C ASN A 89 -11.91 9.46 -6.51
N ALA A 90 -12.97 9.49 -5.69
CA ALA A 90 -14.34 9.29 -6.16
C ALA A 90 -14.81 10.34 -7.19
N GLN A 91 -14.15 11.50 -7.24
CA GLN A 91 -14.45 12.57 -8.19
C GLN A 91 -13.70 12.42 -9.52
N GLY A 92 -12.87 11.39 -9.66
CA GLY A 92 -12.14 11.11 -10.89
C GLY A 92 -10.64 11.33 -10.77
N GLY A 93 -9.92 11.13 -11.86
CA GLY A 93 -8.48 11.17 -11.95
C GLY A 93 -7.88 9.77 -12.15
N ASN A 94 -6.57 9.68 -12.08
CA ASN A 94 -5.85 8.42 -12.18
C ASN A 94 -5.67 7.80 -10.79
N ASP A 95 -6.18 6.58 -10.63
CA ASP A 95 -5.90 5.79 -9.45
C ASP A 95 -4.49 5.22 -9.53
N LEU A 96 -3.81 5.14 -8.39
CA LEU A 96 -2.41 4.75 -8.32
C LEU A 96 -2.18 3.66 -7.29
N VAL A 97 -1.24 2.77 -7.57
CA VAL A 97 -0.67 1.87 -6.58
C VAL A 97 0.71 2.37 -6.20
N ILE A 98 0.93 2.61 -4.92
CA ILE A 98 2.21 3.06 -4.38
C ILE A 98 2.67 2.11 -3.29
N VAL A 99 3.95 1.74 -3.30
CA VAL A 99 4.55 0.87 -2.28
C VAL A 99 5.87 1.45 -1.80
N PHE A 100 5.98 1.60 -0.49
CA PHE A 100 7.23 1.95 0.20
C PHE A 100 7.63 0.83 1.14
N LEU A 101 8.81 0.28 0.90
CA LEU A 101 9.45 -0.67 1.80
C LEU A 101 10.79 -0.07 2.25
N SER A 102 11.08 -0.19 3.53
CA SER A 102 12.30 0.36 4.13
C SER A 102 12.98 -0.65 5.05
N GLN A 103 14.23 -0.39 5.36
CA GLN A 103 14.99 -1.16 6.35
C GLN A 103 16.13 -0.31 6.90
N ASN A 104 16.63 -0.70 8.08
CA ASN A 104 17.80 -0.06 8.70
C ASN A 104 17.64 1.46 8.89
N LEU A 105 16.43 1.91 9.22
CA LEU A 105 16.14 3.32 9.46
C LEU A 105 16.77 3.78 10.79
N SER A 106 17.43 4.95 10.75
CA SER A 106 17.90 5.64 11.95
C SER A 106 16.82 6.57 12.53
N SER A 107 15.88 7.03 11.72
CA SER A 107 14.79 7.93 12.13
C SER A 107 13.47 7.52 11.49
N PRO A 108 12.68 6.66 12.16
CA PRO A 108 11.36 6.26 11.65
C PRO A 108 10.41 7.44 11.40
N GLY A 109 10.43 8.47 12.25
CA GLY A 109 9.59 9.65 12.07
C GLY A 109 9.90 10.45 10.80
N GLU A 110 11.18 10.57 10.45
CA GLU A 110 11.58 11.20 9.19
C GLU A 110 11.16 10.35 7.99
N ALA A 111 11.27 9.03 8.11
CA ALA A 111 10.81 8.12 7.06
C ALA A 111 9.30 8.22 6.82
N GLN A 112 8.49 8.32 7.88
CA GLN A 112 7.05 8.53 7.77
C GLN A 112 6.73 9.81 7.00
N ASN A 113 7.39 10.91 7.35
CA ASN A 113 7.20 12.19 6.66
C ASN A 113 7.66 12.11 5.19
N THR A 114 8.78 11.46 4.92
CA THR A 114 9.27 11.27 3.56
C THR A 114 8.27 10.49 2.71
N ILE A 115 7.72 9.39 3.24
CA ILE A 115 6.68 8.61 2.56
C ILE A 115 5.46 9.50 2.25
N ALA A 116 5.01 10.29 3.21
CA ALA A 116 3.88 11.19 3.03
C ALA A 116 4.10 12.21 1.91
N GLN A 117 5.26 12.88 1.91
CA GLN A 117 5.59 13.90 0.91
C GLN A 117 5.81 13.31 -0.48
N LEU A 118 6.47 12.17 -0.57
CA LEU A 118 6.63 11.47 -1.86
C LEU A 118 5.28 11.01 -2.41
N SER A 119 4.41 10.47 -1.58
CA SER A 119 3.06 10.06 -1.98
C SER A 119 2.28 11.22 -2.58
N ARG A 120 2.33 12.40 -1.92
CA ARG A 120 1.73 13.62 -2.45
C ARG A 120 2.31 14.01 -3.82
N SER A 121 3.63 14.05 -3.92
CA SER A 121 4.32 14.45 -5.16
C SER A 121 4.00 13.51 -6.31
N ILE A 122 4.01 12.20 -6.07
CA ILE A 122 3.67 11.19 -7.07
C ILE A 122 2.21 11.33 -7.50
N TYR A 123 1.29 11.48 -6.53
CA TYR A 123 -0.12 11.64 -6.84
C TYR A 123 -0.36 12.85 -7.74
N LEU A 124 0.18 14.00 -7.38
CA LEU A 124 0.05 15.24 -8.16
C LEU A 124 0.65 15.12 -9.55
N TYR A 125 1.81 14.46 -9.68
CA TYR A 125 2.44 14.25 -10.98
C TYR A 125 1.53 13.52 -11.98
N TYR A 126 0.73 12.57 -11.52
CA TYR A 126 -0.16 11.81 -12.39
C TYR A 126 -1.58 12.39 -12.49
N ASN A 127 -1.92 13.39 -11.69
CA ASN A 127 -3.30 13.91 -11.59
C ASN A 127 -3.44 15.43 -11.78
N ASP A 128 -2.34 16.11 -12.06
CA ASP A 128 -2.37 17.55 -12.40
C ASP A 128 -2.54 17.84 -13.89
#